data_704694d08a5056d929a7d55a6a7f73ba
#
_entry.id   704694d08a5056d929a7d55a6a7f73ba
#
_cell.length_a   1.000
_cell.length_b   1.000
_cell.length_c   1.000
_cell.angle_alpha   90.00
_cell.angle_beta   90.00
_cell.angle_gamma   90.00
#
_symmetry.space_group_name_H-M   'P 1'
#
loop_
_entity.id
_entity.type
_entity.pdbx_description
1 polymer ?
#
loop_
_entity_poly.entity_id
_entity_poly.type
_entity_poly.pdbx_seq_one_letter_code
_entity_poly.pdbx_strand_id
1 'polypeptide(L)'
;MIETLAAPENINYVTVWGTLVGLFGLAVALVGLFLTYRQARSARYTSEKLRDEVDSFSLRRDKSEAIHNFSEARSAMEMAGIFVREELWRDASASYDEARRALLRARVVSDQMPRASKQKLRLMNEHLMAFSQKVDNALSGKGEFPEPASVRAAIRRNSDSLSEFQRDLHEELI
;
A
#
# COMPACT_ATOMS: atom_id res chain seq x y z
N MET A 1 55.07 31.39 48.61
CA MET A 1 55.04 30.48 47.46
C MET A 1 54.10 30.91 46.32
N ILE A 2 53.51 32.12 46.43
CA ILE A 2 52.59 32.67 45.37
C ILE A 2 53.32 33.73 44.51
N GLU A 3 54.42 34.30 44.99
CA GLU A 3 55.14 35.35 44.26
C GLU A 3 56.02 34.88 43.13
N THR A 4 56.34 33.58 43.06
CA THR A 4 57.15 33.00 41.99
C THR A 4 56.37 32.75 40.63
N LEU A 5 55.05 32.92 40.68
CA LEU A 5 54.21 32.76 39.45
C LEU A 5 54.03 34.10 38.71
N ALA A 6 54.39 35.20 39.27
CA ALA A 6 54.28 36.57 38.76
C ALA A 6 55.49 37.10 38.02
N ALA A 7 56.56 36.29 37.84
CA ALA A 7 57.72 36.71 37.07
C ALA A 7 57.32 36.86 35.57
N PRO A 8 57.66 37.96 34.89
CA PRO A 8 57.26 38.26 33.52
C PRO A 8 57.68 37.19 32.49
N GLU A 9 58.73 36.42 32.75
CA GLU A 9 59.18 35.31 31.93
C GLU A 9 58.21 34.12 31.97
N ASN A 10 57.61 33.84 33.13
CA ASN A 10 56.64 32.73 33.27
C ASN A 10 55.28 33.05 32.64
N ILE A 11 54.88 34.33 32.56
CA ILE A 11 53.65 34.73 31.91
C ILE A 11 53.66 34.44 30.42
N ASN A 12 54.80 34.63 29.75
CA ASN A 12 54.97 34.29 28.33
C ASN A 12 54.84 32.78 28.06
N TYR A 13 55.43 31.92 28.90
CA TYR A 13 55.33 30.46 28.77
C TYR A 13 53.89 29.96 28.98
N VAL A 14 53.18 30.47 29.99
CA VAL A 14 51.80 30.08 30.27
C VAL A 14 50.89 30.51 29.14
N THR A 15 51.11 31.70 28.57
CA THR A 15 50.29 32.18 27.43
C THR A 15 50.54 31.38 26.15
N VAL A 16 51.80 31.03 25.86
CA VAL A 16 52.15 30.21 24.69
C VAL A 16 51.57 28.80 24.81
N TRP A 17 51.67 28.17 25.96
CA TRP A 17 51.11 26.85 26.21
C TRP A 17 49.58 26.87 26.17
N GLY A 18 48.92 27.88 26.72
CA GLY A 18 47.48 28.07 26.64
C GLY A 18 46.98 28.22 25.20
N THR A 19 47.73 28.97 24.39
CA THR A 19 47.40 29.14 22.96
C THR A 19 47.57 27.84 22.17
N LEU A 20 48.64 27.07 22.43
CA LEU A 20 48.84 25.76 21.77
C LEU A 20 47.74 24.77 22.15
N VAL A 21 47.36 24.65 23.40
CA VAL A 21 46.29 23.78 23.87
C VAL A 21 44.94 24.21 23.26
N GLY A 22 44.67 25.52 23.17
CA GLY A 22 43.48 26.07 22.56
C GLY A 22 43.41 25.73 21.05
N LEU A 23 44.55 25.85 20.36
CA LEU A 23 44.65 25.55 18.92
C LEU A 23 44.46 24.04 18.64
N PHE A 24 45.02 23.19 19.50
CA PHE A 24 44.81 21.76 19.45
C PHE A 24 43.35 21.39 19.73
N GLY A 25 42.72 22.00 20.73
CA GLY A 25 41.27 21.82 21.02
C GLY A 25 40.39 22.23 19.84
N LEU A 26 40.72 23.36 19.19
CA LEU A 26 40.00 23.80 17.98
C LEU A 26 40.14 22.79 16.84
N ALA A 27 41.34 22.24 16.59
CA ALA A 27 41.58 21.25 15.58
C ALA A 27 40.76 19.97 15.83
N VAL A 28 40.73 19.48 17.05
CA VAL A 28 39.93 18.31 17.45
C VAL A 28 38.43 18.59 17.26
N ALA A 29 37.97 19.77 17.62
CA ALA A 29 36.57 20.18 17.44
C ALA A 29 36.18 20.22 15.95
N LEU A 30 37.03 20.75 15.08
CA LEU A 30 36.80 20.80 13.64
C LEU A 30 36.74 19.40 13.04
N VAL A 31 37.62 18.47 13.44
CA VAL A 31 37.59 17.07 13.01
C VAL A 31 36.29 16.39 13.48
N GLY A 32 35.91 16.62 14.74
CA GLY A 32 34.63 16.09 15.27
C GLY A 32 33.42 16.59 14.48
N LEU A 33 33.37 17.89 14.18
CA LEU A 33 32.31 18.51 13.38
C LEU A 33 32.26 17.92 11.94
N PHE A 34 33.42 17.74 11.32
CA PHE A 34 33.51 17.14 10.00
C PHE A 34 33.00 15.67 9.98
N LEU A 35 33.40 14.88 10.96
CA LEU A 35 32.91 13.50 11.10
C LEU A 35 31.41 13.45 11.34
N THR A 36 30.89 14.29 12.20
CA THR A 36 29.44 14.40 12.47
C THR A 36 28.68 14.80 11.22
N TYR A 37 29.18 15.78 10.47
CA TYR A 37 28.57 16.20 9.21
C TYR A 37 28.53 15.08 8.18
N ARG A 38 29.66 14.34 8.05
CA ARG A 38 29.75 13.19 7.15
C ARG A 38 28.76 12.07 7.53
N GLN A 39 28.64 11.79 8.83
CA GLN A 39 27.68 10.80 9.34
C GLN A 39 26.23 11.25 9.10
N ALA A 40 25.91 12.51 9.36
CA ALA A 40 24.58 13.05 9.12
C ALA A 40 24.18 13.00 7.64
N ARG A 41 25.12 13.29 6.74
CA ARG A 41 24.90 13.18 5.30
C ARG A 41 24.67 11.72 4.86
N SER A 42 25.45 10.78 5.36
CA SER A 42 25.28 9.35 5.08
C SER A 42 23.95 8.82 5.62
N ALA A 43 23.56 9.24 6.82
CA ALA A 43 22.28 8.85 7.43
C ALA A 43 21.08 9.34 6.60
N ARG A 44 21.13 10.57 6.07
CA ARG A 44 20.08 11.10 5.17
C ARG A 44 19.93 10.25 3.91
N TYR A 45 21.03 9.96 3.24
CA TYR A 45 21.03 9.16 2.02
C TYR A 45 20.47 7.74 2.28
N THR A 46 20.88 7.12 3.39
CA THR A 46 20.37 5.79 3.77
C THR A 46 18.87 5.84 4.12
N SER A 47 18.42 6.93 4.77
CA SER A 47 17.01 7.13 5.11
C SER A 47 16.14 7.32 3.86
N GLU A 48 16.60 8.10 2.88
CA GLU A 48 15.89 8.26 1.59
C GLU A 48 15.79 6.92 0.85
N LYS A 49 16.90 6.18 0.75
CA LYS A 49 16.91 4.86 0.11
C LYS A 49 15.99 3.85 0.80
N LEU A 50 16.00 3.82 2.14
CA LEU A 50 15.07 2.97 2.90
C LEU A 50 13.61 3.35 2.68
N ARG A 51 13.32 4.65 2.56
CA ARG A 51 11.98 5.12 2.26
C ARG A 51 11.50 4.63 0.90
N ASP A 52 12.33 4.77 -0.14
CA ASP A 52 12.01 4.29 -1.49
C ASP A 52 11.81 2.77 -1.52
N GLU A 53 12.62 2.02 -0.76
CA GLU A 53 12.46 0.57 -0.61
C GLU A 53 11.14 0.23 0.10
N VAL A 54 10.80 0.90 1.20
CA VAL A 54 9.54 0.69 1.93
C VAL A 54 8.34 1.02 1.04
N ASP A 55 8.38 2.12 0.31
CA ASP A 55 7.30 2.52 -0.61
C ASP A 55 7.12 1.49 -1.73
N SER A 56 8.22 0.96 -2.28
CA SER A 56 8.17 -0.10 -3.29
C SER A 56 7.64 -1.43 -2.74
N PHE A 57 7.98 -1.78 -1.49
CA PHE A 57 7.46 -2.96 -0.81
C PHE A 57 5.96 -2.84 -0.52
N SER A 58 5.52 -1.67 -0.03
CA SER A 58 4.09 -1.42 0.23
C SER A 58 3.28 -1.56 -1.06
N LEU A 59 3.76 -0.98 -2.16
CA LEU A 59 3.11 -1.07 -3.46
C LEU A 59 2.99 -2.52 -3.97
N ARG A 60 4.06 -3.30 -3.87
CA ARG A 60 4.04 -4.73 -4.25
C ARG A 60 3.06 -5.53 -3.39
N ARG A 61 3.03 -5.26 -2.08
CA ARG A 61 2.10 -5.89 -1.16
C ARG A 61 0.66 -5.57 -1.53
N ASP A 62 0.35 -4.29 -1.77
CA ASP A 62 -0.99 -3.84 -2.14
C ASP A 62 -1.47 -4.48 -3.45
N LYS A 63 -0.58 -4.58 -4.46
CA LYS A 63 -0.88 -5.28 -5.71
C LYS A 63 -1.13 -6.78 -5.49
N SER A 64 -0.32 -7.45 -4.70
CA SER A 64 -0.50 -8.87 -4.36
C SER A 64 -1.82 -9.11 -3.62
N GLU A 65 -2.17 -8.24 -2.68
CA GLU A 65 -3.44 -8.29 -1.96
C GLU A 65 -4.64 -8.06 -2.89
N ALA A 66 -4.53 -7.14 -3.84
CA ALA A 66 -5.56 -6.92 -4.85
C ALA A 66 -5.77 -8.13 -5.76
N ILE A 67 -4.70 -8.79 -6.21
CA ILE A 67 -4.77 -10.04 -6.99
C ILE A 67 -5.52 -11.12 -6.20
N HIS A 68 -5.21 -11.27 -4.91
CA HIS A 68 -5.90 -12.21 -4.04
C HIS A 68 -7.39 -11.86 -3.90
N ASN A 69 -7.73 -10.61 -3.66
CA ASN A 69 -9.10 -10.15 -3.53
C ASN A 69 -9.89 -10.31 -4.85
N PHE A 70 -9.28 -10.13 -6.00
CA PHE A 70 -9.93 -10.41 -7.29
C PHE A 70 -10.16 -11.90 -7.49
N SER A 71 -9.25 -12.77 -7.05
CA SER A 71 -9.44 -14.22 -7.07
C SER A 71 -10.60 -14.64 -6.17
N GLU A 72 -10.68 -14.08 -4.97
CA GLU A 72 -11.77 -14.32 -4.01
C GLU A 72 -13.11 -13.86 -4.60
N ALA A 73 -13.17 -12.65 -5.17
CA ALA A 73 -14.37 -12.13 -5.81
C ALA A 73 -14.83 -13.04 -6.98
N ARG A 74 -13.91 -13.52 -7.78
CA ARG A 74 -14.20 -14.44 -8.88
C ARG A 74 -14.75 -15.76 -8.37
N SER A 75 -14.10 -16.38 -7.39
CA SER A 75 -14.56 -17.63 -6.77
C SER A 75 -15.97 -17.48 -6.18
N ALA A 76 -16.24 -16.39 -5.47
CA ALA A 76 -17.55 -16.12 -4.92
C ALA A 76 -18.63 -15.94 -6.02
N MET A 77 -18.30 -15.29 -7.15
CA MET A 77 -19.22 -15.19 -8.30
C MET A 77 -19.45 -16.54 -8.98
N GLU A 78 -18.44 -17.40 -9.10
CA GLU A 78 -18.59 -18.75 -9.64
C GLU A 78 -19.52 -19.59 -8.75
N MET A 79 -19.36 -19.51 -7.42
CA MET A 79 -20.29 -20.15 -6.47
C MET A 79 -21.72 -19.63 -6.60
N ALA A 80 -21.89 -18.31 -6.72
CA ALA A 80 -23.20 -17.73 -6.99
C ALA A 80 -23.85 -18.29 -8.27
N GLY A 81 -23.03 -18.52 -9.30
CA GLY A 81 -23.49 -19.16 -10.54
C GLY A 81 -24.01 -20.60 -10.36
N ILE A 82 -23.40 -21.37 -9.43
CA ILE A 82 -23.87 -22.71 -9.05
C ILE A 82 -25.21 -22.58 -8.34
N PHE A 83 -25.31 -21.71 -7.31
CA PHE A 83 -26.54 -21.51 -6.56
C PHE A 83 -27.71 -21.01 -7.42
N VAL A 84 -27.45 -20.12 -8.39
CA VAL A 84 -28.45 -19.68 -9.36
C VAL A 84 -28.96 -20.85 -10.22
N ARG A 85 -28.10 -21.82 -10.55
CA ARG A 85 -28.51 -23.01 -11.30
C ARG A 85 -29.42 -23.91 -10.48
N GLU A 86 -29.18 -23.99 -9.17
CA GLU A 86 -29.92 -24.80 -8.21
C GLU A 86 -31.13 -24.05 -7.63
N GLU A 87 -31.40 -22.83 -8.10
CA GLU A 87 -32.45 -21.94 -7.63
C GLU A 87 -32.36 -21.56 -6.14
N LEU A 88 -31.16 -21.68 -5.57
CA LEU A 88 -30.82 -21.29 -4.19
C LEU A 88 -30.52 -19.79 -4.13
N TRP A 89 -31.54 -18.97 -4.36
CA TRP A 89 -31.40 -17.52 -4.52
C TRP A 89 -30.79 -16.80 -3.32
N ARG A 90 -31.09 -17.26 -2.11
CA ARG A 90 -30.51 -16.67 -0.87
C ARG A 90 -29.00 -16.87 -0.82
N ASP A 91 -28.53 -18.07 -1.14
CA ASP A 91 -27.12 -18.41 -1.13
C ASP A 91 -26.38 -17.72 -2.30
N ALA A 92 -27.04 -17.59 -3.44
CA ALA A 92 -26.55 -16.81 -4.57
C ALA A 92 -26.35 -15.33 -4.18
N SER A 93 -27.32 -14.71 -3.49
CA SER A 93 -27.20 -13.33 -3.01
C SER A 93 -26.08 -13.17 -2.00
N ALA A 94 -25.92 -14.10 -1.05
CA ALA A 94 -24.83 -14.08 -0.07
C ALA A 94 -23.46 -14.16 -0.75
N SER A 95 -23.30 -15.03 -1.76
CA SER A 95 -22.06 -15.15 -2.53
C SER A 95 -21.76 -13.90 -3.36
N TYR A 96 -22.77 -13.21 -3.90
CA TYR A 96 -22.60 -11.92 -4.56
C TYR A 96 -22.14 -10.82 -3.59
N ASP A 97 -22.67 -10.81 -2.37
CA ASP A 97 -22.23 -9.85 -1.34
C ASP A 97 -20.79 -10.13 -0.89
N GLU A 98 -20.36 -11.39 -0.87
CA GLU A 98 -18.96 -11.76 -0.63
C GLU A 98 -18.05 -11.28 -1.76
N ALA A 99 -18.42 -11.52 -3.01
CA ALA A 99 -17.71 -11.01 -4.18
C ALA A 99 -17.57 -9.47 -4.12
N ARG A 100 -18.65 -8.78 -3.78
CA ARG A 100 -18.65 -7.33 -3.64
C ARG A 100 -17.69 -6.86 -2.53
N ARG A 101 -17.69 -7.53 -1.37
CA ARG A 101 -16.76 -7.20 -0.28
C ARG A 101 -15.30 -7.38 -0.70
N ALA A 102 -14.99 -8.45 -1.43
CA ALA A 102 -13.66 -8.68 -1.96
C ALA A 102 -13.24 -7.58 -2.96
N LEU A 103 -14.12 -7.16 -3.87
CA LEU A 103 -13.87 -6.04 -4.79
C LEU A 103 -13.65 -4.71 -4.07
N LEU A 104 -14.37 -4.44 -2.98
CA LEU A 104 -14.17 -3.24 -2.18
C LEU A 104 -12.82 -3.23 -1.46
N ARG A 105 -12.32 -4.39 -1.01
CA ARG A 105 -10.95 -4.53 -0.45
C ARG A 105 -9.88 -4.28 -1.51
N ALA A 106 -10.10 -4.72 -2.74
CA ALA A 106 -9.18 -4.48 -3.86
C ALA A 106 -9.14 -3.01 -4.32
N ARG A 107 -10.04 -2.15 -3.84
CA ARG A 107 -10.16 -0.75 -4.25
C ARG A 107 -8.91 0.09 -3.96
N VAL A 108 -8.11 -0.26 -2.96
CA VAL A 108 -6.87 0.45 -2.61
C VAL A 108 -5.93 0.56 -3.81
N VAL A 109 -5.84 -0.50 -4.63
CA VAL A 109 -5.03 -0.51 -5.86
C VAL A 109 -5.74 0.11 -7.04
N SER A 110 -7.08 0.25 -6.98
CA SER A 110 -7.86 0.80 -8.11
C SER A 110 -7.46 2.23 -8.46
N ASP A 111 -6.90 3.01 -7.52
CA ASP A 111 -6.46 4.38 -7.77
C ASP A 111 -5.23 4.47 -8.69
N GLN A 112 -4.50 3.38 -8.83
CA GLN A 112 -3.35 3.24 -9.72
C GLN A 112 -3.71 2.63 -11.09
N MET A 113 -4.92 2.05 -11.21
CA MET A 113 -5.39 1.43 -12.46
C MET A 113 -5.75 2.45 -13.54
N PRO A 114 -5.70 2.06 -14.83
CA PRO A 114 -6.22 2.86 -15.93
C PRO A 114 -7.70 3.23 -15.75
N ARG A 115 -8.12 4.38 -16.26
CA ARG A 115 -9.51 4.87 -16.15
C ARG A 115 -10.54 3.86 -16.64
N ALA A 116 -10.25 3.15 -17.73
CA ALA A 116 -11.12 2.11 -18.29
C ALA A 116 -11.34 0.95 -17.29
N SER A 117 -10.30 0.49 -16.62
CA SER A 117 -10.36 -0.58 -15.62
C SER A 117 -11.13 -0.14 -14.37
N LYS A 118 -10.92 1.10 -13.90
CA LYS A 118 -11.72 1.71 -12.82
C LYS A 118 -13.21 1.71 -13.15
N GLN A 119 -13.56 2.10 -14.37
CA GLN A 119 -14.95 2.13 -14.80
C GLN A 119 -15.56 0.73 -14.87
N LYS A 120 -14.82 -0.26 -15.39
CA LYS A 120 -15.27 -1.67 -15.40
C LYS A 120 -15.53 -2.18 -13.97
N LEU A 121 -14.61 -1.93 -13.02
CA LEU A 121 -14.78 -2.32 -11.61
C LEU A 121 -16.00 -1.66 -10.95
N ARG A 122 -16.21 -0.37 -11.22
CA ARG A 122 -17.39 0.34 -10.73
C ARG A 122 -18.69 -0.26 -11.25
N LEU A 123 -18.80 -0.49 -12.55
CA LEU A 123 -19.96 -1.11 -13.18
C LEU A 123 -20.20 -2.52 -12.65
N MET A 124 -19.13 -3.29 -12.42
CA MET A 124 -19.23 -4.61 -11.80
C MET A 124 -19.82 -4.54 -10.40
N ASN A 125 -19.33 -3.63 -9.55
CA ASN A 125 -19.84 -3.46 -8.20
C ASN A 125 -21.32 -3.00 -8.19
N GLU A 126 -21.69 -2.08 -9.08
CA GLU A 126 -23.09 -1.65 -9.27
C GLU A 126 -23.98 -2.82 -9.70
N HIS A 127 -23.52 -3.67 -10.60
CA HIS A 127 -24.22 -4.86 -11.03
C HIS A 127 -24.41 -5.89 -9.90
N LEU A 128 -23.36 -6.14 -9.09
CA LEU A 128 -23.46 -7.06 -7.95
C LEU A 128 -24.48 -6.55 -6.92
N MET A 129 -24.47 -5.24 -6.64
CA MET A 129 -25.43 -4.62 -5.72
C MET A 129 -26.86 -4.70 -6.25
N ALA A 130 -27.07 -4.42 -7.54
CA ALA A 130 -28.39 -4.49 -8.16
C ALA A 130 -28.96 -5.92 -8.16
N PHE A 131 -28.10 -6.93 -8.32
CA PHE A 131 -28.51 -8.34 -8.24
C PHE A 131 -28.98 -8.70 -6.82
N SER A 132 -28.18 -8.44 -5.78
CA SER A 132 -28.56 -8.71 -4.39
C SER A 132 -29.90 -8.03 -4.06
N GLN A 133 -30.07 -6.77 -4.44
CA GLN A 133 -31.31 -6.04 -4.21
C GLN A 133 -32.52 -6.67 -4.93
N LYS A 134 -32.30 -7.16 -6.16
CA LYS A 134 -33.37 -7.81 -6.94
C LYS A 134 -33.80 -9.14 -6.31
N VAL A 135 -32.84 -9.93 -5.84
CA VAL A 135 -33.11 -11.18 -5.12
C VAL A 135 -33.83 -10.90 -3.79
N ASP A 136 -33.39 -9.92 -3.00
CA ASP A 136 -34.03 -9.57 -1.73
C ASP A 136 -35.48 -9.09 -1.94
N ASN A 137 -35.74 -8.32 -3.00
CA ASN A 137 -37.11 -7.92 -3.36
C ASN A 137 -37.97 -9.13 -3.73
N ALA A 138 -37.44 -10.07 -4.52
CA ALA A 138 -38.15 -11.28 -4.89
C ALA A 138 -38.44 -12.18 -3.68
N LEU A 139 -37.46 -12.37 -2.79
CA LEU A 139 -37.64 -13.11 -1.54
C LEU A 139 -38.68 -12.47 -0.60
N SER A 140 -38.82 -11.14 -0.68
CA SER A 140 -39.81 -10.37 0.09
C SER A 140 -41.19 -10.32 -0.61
N GLY A 141 -41.38 -10.98 -1.74
CA GLY A 141 -42.62 -10.98 -2.51
C GLY A 141 -42.92 -9.67 -3.26
N LYS A 142 -41.89 -8.80 -3.42
CA LYS A 142 -42.01 -7.50 -4.07
C LYS A 142 -41.54 -7.46 -5.53
N GLY A 143 -41.22 -8.61 -6.10
CA GLY A 143 -40.70 -8.70 -7.47
C GLY A 143 -40.48 -10.13 -7.93
N GLU A 144 -39.99 -10.28 -9.15
CA GLU A 144 -39.62 -11.57 -9.74
C GLU A 144 -38.13 -11.83 -9.59
N PHE A 145 -37.75 -13.11 -9.49
CA PHE A 145 -36.34 -13.50 -9.50
C PHE A 145 -35.66 -13.13 -10.84
N PRO A 146 -34.37 -12.80 -10.81
CA PRO A 146 -33.63 -12.57 -12.04
C PRO A 146 -33.62 -13.82 -12.92
N GLU A 147 -33.65 -13.62 -14.24
CA GLU A 147 -33.53 -14.72 -15.17
C GLU A 147 -32.17 -15.43 -15.04
N PRO A 148 -32.10 -16.76 -14.78
CA PRO A 148 -30.85 -17.47 -14.53
C PRO A 148 -29.85 -17.38 -15.69
N ALA A 149 -30.33 -17.30 -16.94
CA ALA A 149 -29.46 -17.19 -18.11
C ALA A 149 -28.75 -15.85 -18.16
N SER A 150 -29.45 -14.74 -17.85
CA SER A 150 -28.89 -13.40 -17.83
C SER A 150 -27.87 -13.25 -16.69
N VAL A 151 -28.16 -13.82 -15.51
CA VAL A 151 -27.22 -13.83 -14.38
C VAL A 151 -25.94 -14.56 -14.72
N ARG A 152 -26.02 -15.76 -15.30
CA ARG A 152 -24.82 -16.53 -15.69
C ARG A 152 -23.99 -15.82 -16.75
N ALA A 153 -24.62 -15.14 -17.71
CA ALA A 153 -23.92 -14.35 -18.71
C ALA A 153 -23.18 -13.16 -18.07
N ALA A 154 -23.77 -12.53 -17.06
CA ALA A 154 -23.14 -11.45 -16.32
C ALA A 154 -21.97 -11.96 -15.45
N ILE A 155 -22.11 -13.10 -14.77
CA ILE A 155 -21.02 -13.74 -14.01
C ILE A 155 -19.83 -14.00 -14.94
N ARG A 156 -20.05 -14.60 -16.11
CA ARG A 156 -18.97 -14.91 -17.07
C ARG A 156 -18.22 -13.63 -17.46
N ARG A 157 -18.93 -12.58 -17.87
CA ARG A 157 -18.31 -11.29 -18.25
C ARG A 157 -17.49 -10.68 -17.11
N ASN A 158 -18.02 -10.72 -15.88
CA ASN A 158 -17.33 -10.19 -14.72
C ASN A 158 -16.09 -11.02 -14.38
N SER A 159 -16.16 -12.35 -14.43
CA SER A 159 -15.02 -13.26 -14.23
C SER A 159 -13.91 -13.05 -15.26
N ASP A 160 -14.28 -12.85 -16.54
CA ASP A 160 -13.33 -12.56 -17.62
C ASP A 160 -12.60 -11.22 -17.35
N SER A 161 -13.36 -10.18 -16.94
CA SER A 161 -12.77 -8.89 -16.59
C SER A 161 -11.85 -8.96 -15.37
N LEU A 162 -12.20 -9.76 -14.35
CA LEU A 162 -11.32 -9.95 -13.18
C LEU A 162 -10.04 -10.69 -13.54
N SER A 163 -10.12 -11.67 -14.44
CA SER A 163 -8.95 -12.38 -14.95
C SER A 163 -8.01 -11.44 -15.74
N GLU A 164 -8.58 -10.52 -16.52
CA GLU A 164 -7.83 -9.46 -17.20
C GLU A 164 -7.10 -8.57 -16.20
N PHE A 165 -7.79 -8.07 -15.16
CA PHE A 165 -7.18 -7.23 -14.12
C PHE A 165 -6.08 -7.96 -13.34
N GLN A 166 -6.27 -9.23 -13.01
CA GLN A 166 -5.25 -10.02 -12.33
C GLN A 166 -3.99 -10.17 -13.19
N ARG A 167 -4.16 -10.42 -14.49
CA ARG A 167 -3.03 -10.53 -15.41
C ARG A 167 -2.28 -9.20 -15.52
N ASP A 168 -2.98 -8.09 -15.72
CA ASP A 168 -2.37 -6.77 -15.85
C ASP A 168 -1.56 -6.42 -14.59
N LEU A 169 -2.11 -6.66 -13.39
CA LEU A 169 -1.38 -6.44 -12.14
C LEU A 169 -0.20 -7.38 -11.95
N HIS A 170 -0.30 -8.61 -12.45
CA HIS A 170 0.81 -9.57 -12.36
C HIS A 170 1.97 -9.20 -13.28
N GLU A 171 1.69 -8.72 -14.49
CA GLU A 171 2.69 -8.22 -15.44
C GLU A 171 3.44 -6.99 -14.89
N GLU A 172 2.77 -6.15 -14.09
CA GLU A 172 3.41 -5.00 -13.43
C GLU A 172 4.26 -5.37 -12.19
N LEU A 173 4.18 -6.61 -11.69
CA LEU A 173 4.96 -7.09 -10.54
C LEU A 173 6.29 -7.73 -10.94
N ILE A 174 6.44 -8.13 -12.21
CA ILE A 174 7.64 -8.74 -12.79
C ILE A 174 8.60 -7.66 -13.29
#